data_a3a1dce20974e58b087b5de02dda3802
#
_entry.id   a3a1dce20974e58b087b5de02dda3802
#
_cell.length_a   1.000
_cell.length_b   1.000
_cell.length_c   1.000
_cell.angle_alpha   90.00
_cell.angle_beta   90.00
_cell.angle_gamma   90.00
#
_symmetry.space_group_name_H-M   'P 1'
#
loop_
_entity.id
_entity.type
_entity.pdbx_description
1 polymer ?
#
loop_
_entity_poly.entity_id
_entity_poly.type
_entity_poly.pdbx_seq_one_letter_code
_entity_poly.pdbx_strand_id
1 'polypeptide(L)'
;ANIGTPDEAKIAAEEGADGIGLFRTEFLFMSESSESQVRTRSMSEEEQFEAYKSVLEVMKDKPVVIRTLDAGGDKIISAADLPYEEEKNPMMGLRAIRLTLQFTQLLKTQFRALYRASIYGNLKIMLPLITSTEQVIKAKEIAHQVMEELESENIPFNKDVPIGIMIETAAAGITADCLAKVSDFFSIGTNDLTQYTLGVDRENISVAPLYNEFHLAVLRLIQKTIEAANDQKIPISVCGEMASKTDSVMVLAGMGIRNLSMGPRRISYIKENLSNITIDELQAISAKSLNNL
;
A
#
# COMPACT_ATOMS: atom_id res chain seq x y z
N ALA A 1 -4.84 -9.29 5.33
CA ALA A 1 -3.46 -9.76 5.30
C ALA A 1 -2.58 -8.90 4.38
N ASN A 2 -1.25 -8.89 4.62
CA ASN A 2 -0.23 -8.45 3.68
C ASN A 2 0.34 -9.68 2.97
N ILE A 3 0.44 -9.63 1.64
CA ILE A 3 1.01 -10.70 0.81
C ILE A 3 2.00 -10.12 -0.22
N GLY A 4 2.97 -10.93 -0.65
CA GLY A 4 3.92 -10.62 -1.71
C GLY A 4 3.78 -11.54 -2.92
N THR A 5 3.14 -12.71 -2.76
CA THR A 5 2.93 -13.68 -3.82
C THR A 5 1.49 -14.18 -3.84
N PRO A 6 0.98 -14.67 -5.00
CA PRO A 6 -0.36 -15.25 -5.09
C PRO A 6 -0.61 -16.43 -4.15
N ASP A 7 0.40 -17.27 -3.90
CA ASP A 7 0.26 -18.44 -3.02
C ASP A 7 0.00 -18.05 -1.56
N GLU A 8 0.49 -16.90 -1.12
CA GLU A 8 0.23 -16.39 0.22
C GLU A 8 -1.25 -16.01 0.45
N ALA A 9 -2.04 -15.82 -0.62
CA ALA A 9 -3.47 -15.57 -0.49
C ALA A 9 -4.22 -16.77 0.11
N LYS A 10 -3.81 -18.00 -0.22
CA LYS A 10 -4.36 -19.22 0.36
C LYS A 10 -4.07 -19.29 1.86
N ILE A 11 -2.81 -19.01 2.24
CA ILE A 11 -2.40 -18.95 3.63
C ILE A 11 -3.19 -17.88 4.39
N ALA A 12 -3.37 -16.69 3.78
CA ALA A 12 -4.17 -15.62 4.38
C ALA A 12 -5.64 -16.05 4.62
N ALA A 13 -6.24 -16.77 3.66
CA ALA A 13 -7.60 -17.28 3.79
C ALA A 13 -7.73 -18.33 4.92
N GLU A 14 -6.75 -19.24 5.03
CA GLU A 14 -6.66 -20.28 6.07
C GLU A 14 -6.45 -19.68 7.47
N GLU A 15 -5.65 -18.62 7.61
CA GLU A 15 -5.41 -17.89 8.86
C GLU A 15 -6.57 -16.94 9.23
N GLY A 16 -7.69 -17.01 8.50
CA GLY A 16 -8.91 -16.26 8.81
C GLY A 16 -8.82 -14.77 8.50
N ALA A 17 -8.07 -14.38 7.47
CA ALA A 17 -8.07 -13.00 6.99
C ALA A 17 -9.44 -12.58 6.47
N ASP A 18 -9.86 -11.35 6.80
CA ASP A 18 -11.09 -10.75 6.30
C ASP A 18 -10.92 -10.15 4.91
N GLY A 19 -9.67 -10.11 4.41
CA GLY A 19 -9.28 -9.60 3.10
C GLY A 19 -7.77 -9.48 2.96
N ILE A 20 -7.32 -9.01 1.80
CA ILE A 20 -5.94 -8.61 1.55
C ILE A 20 -5.89 -7.08 1.59
N GLY A 21 -5.28 -6.51 2.63
CA GLY A 21 -5.13 -5.05 2.76
C GLY A 21 -3.91 -4.50 2.03
N LEU A 22 -2.97 -5.39 1.66
CA LEU A 22 -1.82 -5.03 0.84
C LEU A 22 -1.30 -6.25 0.07
N PHE A 23 -1.44 -6.23 -1.25
CA PHE A 23 -0.66 -7.08 -2.14
C PHE A 23 0.50 -6.26 -2.72
N ARG A 24 1.73 -6.64 -2.35
CA ARG A 24 2.97 -6.01 -2.80
C ARG A 24 3.37 -6.59 -4.15
N THR A 25 3.11 -5.85 -5.22
CA THR A 25 3.33 -6.34 -6.59
C THR A 25 4.80 -6.34 -7.00
N GLU A 26 5.68 -5.61 -6.31
CA GLU A 26 7.11 -5.57 -6.61
C GLU A 26 7.78 -6.95 -6.60
N PHE A 27 7.30 -7.88 -5.75
CA PHE A 27 7.82 -9.25 -5.71
C PHE A 27 7.54 -10.05 -6.98
N LEU A 28 6.48 -9.72 -7.72
CA LEU A 28 6.19 -10.35 -9.01
C LEU A 28 7.23 -10.00 -10.08
N PHE A 29 7.86 -8.82 -9.96
CA PHE A 29 8.89 -8.33 -10.87
C PHE A 29 10.30 -8.81 -10.51
N MET A 30 10.45 -9.56 -9.41
CA MET A 30 11.73 -10.10 -8.95
C MET A 30 11.89 -11.53 -9.45
N SER A 31 12.85 -11.81 -10.34
CA SER A 31 13.18 -13.17 -10.75
C SER A 31 14.23 -13.77 -9.81
N GLU A 32 14.04 -15.01 -9.39
CA GLU A 32 15.10 -15.81 -8.77
C GLU A 32 16.14 -16.16 -9.84
N SER A 33 17.29 -15.49 -9.82
CA SER A 33 18.47 -15.95 -10.55
C SER A 33 19.42 -16.62 -9.56
N SER A 34 19.93 -17.78 -9.94
CA SER A 34 20.75 -18.69 -9.12
C SER A 34 22.14 -18.17 -8.74
N GLU A 35 22.46 -16.93 -8.99
CA GLU A 35 23.74 -16.31 -8.61
C GLU A 35 23.48 -14.88 -8.07
N SER A 36 23.41 -14.77 -6.75
CA SER A 36 23.61 -13.58 -5.90
C SER A 36 23.16 -12.17 -6.38
N GLN A 37 22.49 -12.03 -7.49
CA GLN A 37 21.86 -10.78 -7.95
C GLN A 37 20.39 -11.00 -8.31
N VAL A 38 19.51 -10.41 -7.52
CA VAL A 38 18.07 -10.33 -7.86
C VAL A 38 17.96 -9.46 -9.11
N ARG A 39 17.66 -10.08 -10.26
CA ARG A 39 17.33 -9.35 -11.49
C ARG A 39 15.83 -9.11 -11.53
N THR A 40 15.44 -7.87 -11.70
CA THR A 40 14.07 -7.51 -12.05
C THR A 40 13.83 -7.82 -13.52
N ARG A 41 12.63 -8.34 -13.83
CA ARG A 41 12.17 -8.53 -15.20
C ARG A 41 10.95 -7.69 -15.46
N SER A 42 10.78 -7.26 -16.70
CA SER A 42 9.51 -6.70 -17.13
C SER A 42 8.45 -7.82 -17.13
N MET A 43 7.30 -7.59 -16.50
CA MET A 43 6.15 -8.49 -16.57
C MET A 43 5.18 -8.01 -17.64
N SER A 44 4.76 -8.92 -18.50
CA SER A 44 3.70 -8.68 -19.46
C SER A 44 2.36 -8.41 -18.77
N GLU A 45 1.41 -7.79 -19.49
CA GLU A 45 0.03 -7.63 -19.02
C GLU A 45 -0.58 -8.97 -18.62
N GLU A 46 -0.34 -10.03 -19.41
CA GLU A 46 -0.92 -11.35 -19.16
C GLU A 46 -0.39 -11.99 -17.88
N GLU A 47 0.91 -11.94 -17.64
CA GLU A 47 1.51 -12.47 -16.41
C GLU A 47 0.98 -11.74 -15.17
N GLN A 48 0.84 -10.43 -15.24
CA GLN A 48 0.24 -9.65 -14.16
C GLN A 48 -1.24 -9.99 -13.95
N PHE A 49 -2.00 -10.08 -15.02
CA PHE A 49 -3.42 -10.46 -15.00
C PHE A 49 -3.64 -11.80 -14.30
N GLU A 50 -2.91 -12.85 -14.69
CA GLU A 50 -3.06 -14.18 -14.09
C GLU A 50 -2.69 -14.17 -12.59
N ALA A 51 -1.65 -13.43 -12.19
CA ALA A 51 -1.28 -13.27 -10.80
C ALA A 51 -2.40 -12.58 -9.98
N TYR A 52 -2.96 -11.49 -10.47
CA TYR A 52 -4.04 -10.75 -9.78
C TYR A 52 -5.33 -11.54 -9.72
N LYS A 53 -5.73 -12.16 -10.83
CA LYS A 53 -6.89 -13.04 -10.92
C LYS A 53 -6.83 -14.17 -9.90
N SER A 54 -5.69 -14.86 -9.81
CA SER A 54 -5.53 -15.99 -8.88
C SER A 54 -5.74 -15.58 -7.42
N VAL A 55 -5.30 -14.39 -7.01
CA VAL A 55 -5.54 -13.87 -5.66
C VAL A 55 -7.02 -13.52 -5.46
N LEU A 56 -7.64 -12.87 -6.44
CA LEU A 56 -9.06 -12.50 -6.38
C LEU A 56 -9.98 -13.72 -6.30
N GLU A 57 -9.71 -14.76 -7.08
CA GLU A 57 -10.47 -16.02 -7.05
C GLU A 57 -10.36 -16.73 -5.69
N VAL A 58 -9.19 -16.72 -5.05
CA VAL A 58 -9.01 -17.28 -3.70
C VAL A 58 -9.79 -16.49 -2.67
N MET A 59 -9.75 -15.14 -2.74
CA MET A 59 -10.40 -14.27 -1.76
C MET A 59 -11.89 -14.07 -2.01
N LYS A 60 -12.39 -14.35 -3.21
CA LYS A 60 -13.81 -14.24 -3.59
C LYS A 60 -14.39 -12.83 -3.34
N ASP A 61 -15.42 -12.73 -2.49
CA ASP A 61 -16.08 -11.46 -2.14
C ASP A 61 -15.30 -10.60 -1.15
N LYS A 62 -14.24 -11.16 -0.53
CA LYS A 62 -13.39 -10.42 0.42
C LYS A 62 -12.55 -9.38 -0.32
N PRO A 63 -12.36 -8.17 0.25
CA PRO A 63 -11.61 -7.11 -0.41
C PRO A 63 -10.13 -7.49 -0.62
N VAL A 64 -9.62 -7.15 -1.80
CA VAL A 64 -8.21 -7.32 -2.15
C VAL A 64 -7.66 -5.98 -2.62
N VAL A 65 -6.78 -5.38 -1.82
CA VAL A 65 -6.07 -4.15 -2.16
C VAL A 65 -4.75 -4.50 -2.83
N ILE A 66 -4.64 -4.19 -4.12
CA ILE A 66 -3.41 -4.40 -4.90
C ILE A 66 -2.70 -3.06 -5.06
N ARG A 67 -1.47 -2.98 -4.56
CA ARG A 67 -0.63 -1.80 -4.70
C ARG A 67 0.03 -1.79 -6.08
N THR A 68 -0.08 -0.65 -6.80
CA THR A 68 0.72 -0.48 -8.01
C THR A 68 2.21 -0.47 -7.65
N LEU A 69 3.03 -0.69 -8.66
CA LEU A 69 4.47 -0.92 -8.51
C LEU A 69 5.14 0.08 -7.56
N ASP A 70 5.75 -0.43 -6.49
CA ASP A 70 6.55 0.31 -5.53
C ASP A 70 7.99 -0.18 -5.55
N ALA A 71 8.73 0.19 -6.61
CA ALA A 71 10.12 -0.14 -6.73
C ALA A 71 10.90 1.08 -7.24
N GLY A 72 12.19 1.12 -6.91
CA GLY A 72 13.11 2.14 -7.38
C GLY A 72 13.59 1.88 -8.80
N GLY A 73 14.07 2.93 -9.46
CA GLY A 73 14.58 2.87 -10.83
C GLY A 73 15.72 1.87 -11.00
N ASP A 74 16.59 1.74 -10.01
CA ASP A 74 17.71 0.79 -9.98
C ASP A 74 17.30 -0.67 -10.23
N LYS A 75 16.11 -1.06 -9.76
CA LYS A 75 15.60 -2.44 -9.89
C LYS A 75 14.83 -2.70 -11.18
N ILE A 76 14.11 -1.73 -11.70
CA ILE A 76 13.16 -1.92 -12.82
C ILE A 76 13.70 -1.43 -14.15
N ILE A 77 14.48 -0.36 -14.14
CA ILE A 77 14.96 0.29 -15.36
C ILE A 77 15.91 -0.64 -16.14
N SER A 78 16.72 -1.45 -15.45
CA SER A 78 17.58 -2.43 -16.10
C SER A 78 16.83 -3.56 -16.82
N ALA A 79 15.55 -3.80 -16.44
CA ALA A 79 14.71 -4.83 -17.04
C ALA A 79 13.89 -4.32 -18.23
N ALA A 80 13.70 -2.99 -18.35
CA ALA A 80 12.84 -2.36 -19.34
C ALA A 80 13.61 -1.52 -20.38
N ASP A 81 14.96 -1.63 -20.44
CA ASP A 81 15.85 -0.80 -21.28
C ASP A 81 15.61 0.71 -21.14
N LEU A 82 15.17 1.15 -19.96
CA LEU A 82 14.92 2.55 -19.68
C LEU A 82 16.24 3.25 -19.28
N PRO A 83 16.43 4.53 -19.63
CA PRO A 83 17.63 5.26 -19.23
C PRO A 83 17.68 5.42 -17.70
N TYR A 84 18.74 4.92 -17.09
CA TYR A 84 18.98 4.96 -15.65
C TYR A 84 20.27 5.69 -15.32
N GLU A 85 20.20 6.60 -14.36
CA GLU A 85 21.35 7.20 -13.70
C GLU A 85 21.38 6.71 -12.25
N GLU A 86 22.54 6.31 -11.76
CA GLU A 86 22.72 5.87 -10.38
C GLU A 86 22.35 6.98 -9.40
N GLU A 87 21.35 6.73 -8.56
CA GLU A 87 20.84 7.70 -7.59
C GLU A 87 21.57 7.59 -6.26
N LYS A 88 22.00 8.73 -5.71
CA LYS A 88 22.64 8.78 -4.39
C LYS A 88 21.67 8.43 -3.24
N ASN A 89 20.38 8.69 -3.43
CA ASN A 89 19.33 8.46 -2.44
C ASN A 89 18.10 7.79 -3.10
N PRO A 90 18.18 6.50 -3.48
CA PRO A 90 17.12 5.82 -4.22
C PRO A 90 15.75 5.84 -3.53
N MET A 91 15.73 5.84 -2.18
CA MET A 91 14.48 5.91 -1.41
C MET A 91 13.74 7.24 -1.58
N MET A 92 14.44 8.33 -1.92
CA MET A 92 13.87 9.66 -2.20
C MET A 92 13.89 10.01 -3.70
N GLY A 93 14.33 9.09 -4.55
CA GLY A 93 14.53 9.28 -5.97
C GLY A 93 13.33 8.94 -6.84
N LEU A 94 13.63 8.48 -8.05
CA LEU A 94 12.67 8.08 -9.07
C LEU A 94 12.16 6.66 -8.79
N ARG A 95 11.10 6.56 -8.00
CA ARG A 95 10.48 5.28 -7.61
C ARG A 95 8.96 5.39 -7.55
N ALA A 96 8.29 4.25 -7.44
CA ALA A 96 6.86 4.14 -7.20
C ALA A 96 6.03 5.01 -8.18
N ILE A 97 5.08 5.80 -7.68
CA ILE A 97 4.24 6.65 -8.52
C ILE A 97 5.03 7.65 -9.37
N ARG A 98 6.20 8.12 -8.88
CA ARG A 98 7.05 9.05 -9.65
C ARG A 98 7.58 8.37 -10.90
N LEU A 99 8.07 7.13 -10.77
CA LEU A 99 8.54 6.31 -11.88
C LEU A 99 7.40 6.00 -12.86
N THR A 100 6.26 5.53 -12.36
CA THR A 100 5.16 5.08 -13.21
C THR A 100 4.42 6.23 -13.89
N LEU A 101 4.45 7.45 -13.34
CA LEU A 101 3.94 8.64 -14.02
C LEU A 101 4.93 9.21 -15.04
N GLN A 102 6.25 8.99 -14.89
CA GLN A 102 7.24 9.35 -15.89
C GLN A 102 7.23 8.36 -17.05
N PHE A 103 7.11 7.08 -16.76
CA PHE A 103 7.04 5.98 -17.73
C PHE A 103 5.64 5.39 -17.74
N THR A 104 4.68 6.17 -18.26
CA THR A 104 3.24 5.87 -18.17
C THR A 104 2.83 4.52 -18.74
N GLN A 105 3.62 3.95 -19.66
CA GLN A 105 3.35 2.63 -20.22
C GLN A 105 3.41 1.53 -19.14
N LEU A 106 4.28 1.65 -18.14
CA LEU A 106 4.35 0.72 -17.01
C LEU A 106 3.01 0.72 -16.23
N LEU A 107 2.51 1.92 -15.92
CA LEU A 107 1.25 2.08 -15.19
C LEU A 107 0.05 1.62 -16.02
N LYS A 108 0.03 1.93 -17.33
CA LYS A 108 -1.02 1.47 -18.24
C LYS A 108 -1.08 -0.05 -18.31
N THR A 109 0.05 -0.73 -18.50
CA THR A 109 0.13 -2.19 -18.52
C THR A 109 -0.40 -2.79 -17.20
N GLN A 110 -0.02 -2.20 -16.07
CA GLN A 110 -0.49 -2.67 -14.76
C GLN A 110 -2.00 -2.41 -14.57
N PHE A 111 -2.52 -1.23 -14.95
CA PHE A 111 -3.95 -0.94 -14.89
C PHE A 111 -4.77 -1.86 -15.81
N ARG A 112 -4.30 -2.15 -17.03
CA ARG A 112 -4.98 -3.10 -17.92
C ARG A 112 -5.12 -4.46 -17.26
N ALA A 113 -4.04 -4.99 -16.70
CA ALA A 113 -4.06 -6.26 -15.98
C ALA A 113 -5.01 -6.24 -14.76
N LEU A 114 -4.98 -5.17 -13.96
CA LEU A 114 -5.84 -4.98 -12.79
C LEU A 114 -7.32 -4.90 -13.17
N TYR A 115 -7.68 -4.09 -14.17
CA TYR A 115 -9.07 -3.98 -14.62
C TYR A 115 -9.59 -5.28 -15.24
N ARG A 116 -8.80 -5.98 -16.04
CA ARG A 116 -9.14 -7.33 -16.54
C ARG A 116 -9.38 -8.32 -15.40
N ALA A 117 -8.58 -8.25 -14.35
CA ALA A 117 -8.74 -9.11 -13.17
C ALA A 117 -9.95 -8.72 -12.30
N SER A 118 -10.46 -7.50 -12.39
CA SER A 118 -11.50 -6.95 -11.50
C SER A 118 -12.83 -7.69 -11.51
N ILE A 119 -13.13 -8.49 -12.54
CA ILE A 119 -14.36 -9.30 -12.63
C ILE A 119 -14.29 -10.61 -11.82
N TYR A 120 -13.11 -10.96 -11.28
CA TYR A 120 -12.89 -12.22 -10.55
C TYR A 120 -12.96 -12.06 -9.02
N GLY A 121 -13.20 -10.84 -8.50
CA GLY A 121 -13.35 -10.60 -7.08
C GLY A 121 -13.44 -9.11 -6.71
N ASN A 122 -13.37 -8.82 -5.41
CA ASN A 122 -13.52 -7.46 -4.88
C ASN A 122 -12.18 -6.70 -4.88
N LEU A 123 -11.77 -6.23 -6.06
CA LEU A 123 -10.52 -5.49 -6.27
C LEU A 123 -10.60 -4.04 -5.78
N LYS A 124 -9.54 -3.58 -5.14
CA LYS A 124 -9.21 -2.17 -4.91
C LYS A 124 -7.78 -1.90 -5.34
N ILE A 125 -7.53 -0.75 -5.95
CA ILE A 125 -6.19 -0.34 -6.43
C ILE A 125 -5.62 0.70 -5.48
N MET A 126 -4.34 0.56 -5.10
CA MET A 126 -3.67 1.48 -4.20
C MET A 126 -2.41 2.08 -4.85
N LEU A 127 -2.32 3.40 -4.86
CA LEU A 127 -1.17 4.14 -5.40
C LEU A 127 -0.14 4.41 -4.28
N PRO A 128 1.12 3.98 -4.43
CA PRO A 128 2.18 4.21 -3.44
C PRO A 128 2.83 5.58 -3.56
N LEU A 129 3.53 6.01 -2.52
CA LEU A 129 4.45 7.15 -2.45
C LEU A 129 3.85 8.49 -2.94
N ILE A 130 2.59 8.71 -2.65
CA ILE A 130 1.88 9.95 -3.00
C ILE A 130 2.41 11.12 -2.17
N THR A 131 2.58 12.28 -2.82
CA THR A 131 2.98 13.54 -2.19
C THR A 131 2.07 14.72 -2.56
N SER A 132 1.23 14.57 -3.60
CA SER A 132 0.31 15.63 -4.03
C SER A 132 -0.96 15.09 -4.69
N THR A 133 -2.00 15.92 -4.75
CA THR A 133 -3.28 15.62 -5.42
C THR A 133 -3.12 15.43 -6.93
N GLU A 134 -2.20 16.15 -7.56
CA GLU A 134 -1.93 16.08 -8.99
C GLU A 134 -1.48 14.68 -9.42
N GLN A 135 -0.68 14.00 -8.57
CA GLN A 135 -0.26 12.62 -8.84
C GLN A 135 -1.45 11.66 -8.87
N VAL A 136 -2.38 11.81 -7.93
CA VAL A 136 -3.59 10.99 -7.86
C VAL A 136 -4.50 11.24 -9.07
N ILE A 137 -4.74 12.51 -9.39
CA ILE A 137 -5.56 12.91 -10.55
C ILE A 137 -4.96 12.34 -11.83
N LYS A 138 -3.66 12.54 -12.05
CA LYS A 138 -2.97 12.03 -13.25
C LYS A 138 -3.01 10.51 -13.37
N ALA A 139 -2.87 9.79 -12.25
CA ALA A 139 -3.01 8.33 -12.25
C ALA A 139 -4.45 7.89 -12.58
N LYS A 140 -5.48 8.58 -12.04
CA LYS A 140 -6.88 8.32 -12.37
C LYS A 140 -7.21 8.65 -13.84
N GLU A 141 -6.60 9.67 -14.43
CA GLU A 141 -6.73 9.97 -15.87
C GLU A 141 -6.16 8.82 -16.73
N ILE A 142 -4.99 8.27 -16.35
CA ILE A 142 -4.41 7.10 -17.04
C ILE A 142 -5.31 5.86 -16.86
N ALA A 143 -5.86 5.65 -15.67
CA ALA A 143 -6.81 4.56 -15.43
C ALA A 143 -8.07 4.70 -16.33
N HIS A 144 -8.59 5.91 -16.49
CA HIS A 144 -9.72 6.18 -17.37
C HIS A 144 -9.39 5.87 -18.83
N GLN A 145 -8.23 6.31 -19.34
CA GLN A 145 -7.78 5.94 -20.69
C GLN A 145 -7.72 4.42 -20.90
N VAL A 146 -7.23 3.69 -19.90
CA VAL A 146 -7.17 2.22 -19.93
C VAL A 146 -8.58 1.62 -19.98
N MET A 147 -9.54 2.16 -19.21
CA MET A 147 -10.93 1.70 -19.28
C MET A 147 -11.55 1.92 -20.67
N GLU A 148 -11.29 3.07 -21.30
CA GLU A 148 -11.74 3.36 -22.68
C GLU A 148 -11.12 2.38 -23.70
N GLU A 149 -9.83 2.07 -23.57
CA GLU A 149 -9.14 1.08 -24.39
C GLU A 149 -9.80 -0.30 -24.27
N LEU A 150 -9.97 -0.81 -23.03
CA LEU A 150 -10.59 -2.10 -22.77
C LEU A 150 -12.04 -2.19 -23.27
N GLU A 151 -12.80 -1.10 -23.13
CA GLU A 151 -14.17 -1.00 -23.66
C GLU A 151 -14.20 -1.10 -25.18
N SER A 152 -13.28 -0.40 -25.86
CA SER A 152 -13.15 -0.44 -27.33
C SER A 152 -12.74 -1.82 -27.86
N GLU A 153 -11.97 -2.56 -27.07
CA GLU A 153 -11.53 -3.93 -27.35
C GLU A 153 -12.58 -4.99 -26.96
N ASN A 154 -13.70 -4.59 -26.34
CA ASN A 154 -14.74 -5.46 -25.80
C ASN A 154 -14.20 -6.43 -24.71
N ILE A 155 -13.21 -6.02 -23.94
CA ILE A 155 -12.67 -6.76 -22.81
C ILE A 155 -13.49 -6.43 -21.56
N PRO A 156 -14.06 -7.44 -20.87
CA PRO A 156 -14.89 -7.19 -19.69
C PRO A 156 -14.04 -6.74 -18.48
N PHE A 157 -14.53 -5.74 -17.74
CA PHE A 157 -13.95 -5.24 -16.52
C PHE A 157 -15.00 -4.56 -15.62
N ASN A 158 -14.70 -4.38 -14.34
CA ASN A 158 -15.51 -3.60 -13.42
C ASN A 158 -15.12 -2.11 -13.52
N LYS A 159 -16.10 -1.24 -13.82
CA LYS A 159 -15.88 0.22 -13.94
C LYS A 159 -15.74 0.91 -12.57
N ASP A 160 -16.25 0.28 -11.52
CA ASP A 160 -16.35 0.87 -10.17
C ASP A 160 -15.24 0.41 -9.24
N VAL A 161 -14.05 0.09 -9.78
CA VAL A 161 -12.89 -0.29 -8.96
C VAL A 161 -12.38 0.92 -8.19
N PRO A 162 -12.40 0.92 -6.83
CA PRO A 162 -11.89 2.04 -6.06
C PRO A 162 -10.38 2.23 -6.22
N ILE A 163 -9.94 3.48 -6.40
CA ILE A 163 -8.51 3.86 -6.44
C ILE A 163 -8.19 4.71 -5.21
N GLY A 164 -7.52 4.12 -4.25
CA GLY A 164 -7.01 4.78 -3.05
C GLY A 164 -5.52 5.01 -3.09
N ILE A 165 -4.99 5.55 -1.99
CA ILE A 165 -3.57 5.91 -1.88
C ILE A 165 -2.95 5.36 -0.60
N MET A 166 -1.65 5.16 -0.65
CA MET A 166 -0.85 4.92 0.54
C MET A 166 -0.39 6.26 1.14
N ILE A 167 -0.74 6.49 2.40
CA ILE A 167 -0.24 7.62 3.18
C ILE A 167 1.04 7.16 3.88
N GLU A 168 2.17 7.49 3.28
CA GLU A 168 3.48 7.02 3.73
C GLU A 168 4.58 8.08 3.61
N THR A 169 4.21 9.30 3.18
CA THR A 169 5.10 10.46 3.19
C THR A 169 4.59 11.52 4.15
N ALA A 170 5.48 12.32 4.74
CA ALA A 170 5.07 13.43 5.60
C ALA A 170 4.19 14.43 4.83
N ALA A 171 4.46 14.66 3.55
CA ALA A 171 3.65 15.51 2.68
C ALA A 171 2.21 15.01 2.58
N ALA A 172 2.01 13.70 2.32
CA ALA A 172 0.68 13.11 2.24
C ALA A 172 -0.06 13.21 3.60
N GLY A 173 0.62 12.91 4.71
CA GLY A 173 0.02 13.03 6.05
C GLY A 173 -0.42 14.45 6.39
N ILE A 174 0.38 15.47 6.03
CA ILE A 174 0.05 16.87 6.28
C ILE A 174 -1.11 17.37 5.40
N THR A 175 -1.20 16.90 4.14
CA THR A 175 -2.22 17.32 3.16
C THR A 175 -3.32 16.29 2.98
N ALA A 176 -3.51 15.40 3.96
CA ALA A 176 -4.49 14.31 3.89
C ALA A 176 -5.93 14.82 3.64
N ASP A 177 -6.28 16.00 4.15
CA ASP A 177 -7.57 16.66 3.91
C ASP A 177 -7.82 17.02 2.43
N CYS A 178 -6.76 17.36 1.68
CA CYS A 178 -6.84 17.59 0.24
C CYS A 178 -6.86 16.27 -0.52
N LEU A 179 -6.01 15.33 -0.13
CA LEU A 179 -5.91 14.01 -0.76
C LEU A 179 -7.18 13.16 -0.61
N ALA A 180 -7.88 13.30 0.53
CA ALA A 180 -9.14 12.59 0.78
C ALA A 180 -10.26 12.96 -0.22
N LYS A 181 -10.22 14.16 -0.81
CA LYS A 181 -11.20 14.62 -1.81
C LYS A 181 -11.03 13.96 -3.18
N VAL A 182 -9.86 13.40 -3.45
CA VAL A 182 -9.50 12.82 -4.75
C VAL A 182 -9.20 11.33 -4.68
N SER A 183 -9.31 10.73 -3.49
CA SER A 183 -9.01 9.31 -3.22
C SER A 183 -10.25 8.58 -2.71
N ASP A 184 -10.39 7.30 -3.05
CA ASP A 184 -11.54 6.51 -2.65
C ASP A 184 -11.34 5.81 -1.30
N PHE A 185 -10.09 5.66 -0.86
CA PHE A 185 -9.70 5.16 0.47
C PHE A 185 -8.25 5.51 0.79
N PHE A 186 -7.87 5.39 2.07
CA PHE A 186 -6.50 5.51 2.55
C PHE A 186 -5.99 4.20 3.13
N SER A 187 -4.70 3.94 2.94
CA SER A 187 -3.94 2.94 3.69
C SER A 187 -2.66 3.56 4.22
N ILE A 188 -2.45 3.52 5.52
CA ILE A 188 -1.25 4.13 6.13
C ILE A 188 -0.09 3.14 6.06
N GLY A 189 0.96 3.49 5.31
CA GLY A 189 2.23 2.78 5.24
C GLY A 189 3.18 3.25 6.35
N THR A 190 3.00 2.75 7.57
CA THR A 190 3.69 3.28 8.76
C THR A 190 5.20 3.18 8.71
N ASN A 191 5.75 2.23 7.94
CA ASN A 191 7.20 2.05 7.83
C ASN A 191 7.85 3.26 7.15
N ASP A 192 7.39 3.58 5.95
CA ASP A 192 7.91 4.69 5.16
C ASP A 192 7.44 6.03 5.73
N LEU A 193 6.22 6.10 6.27
CA LEU A 193 5.76 7.30 6.98
C LEU A 193 6.71 7.67 8.13
N THR A 194 7.13 6.70 8.94
CA THR A 194 8.07 6.92 10.04
C THR A 194 9.43 7.34 9.50
N GLN A 195 9.96 6.60 8.51
CA GLN A 195 11.25 6.87 7.89
C GLN A 195 11.33 8.28 7.31
N TYR A 196 10.35 8.68 6.49
CA TYR A 196 10.35 10.01 5.86
C TYR A 196 10.03 11.16 6.83
N THR A 197 9.22 10.89 7.86
CA THR A 197 8.90 11.89 8.89
C THR A 197 10.11 12.20 9.77
N LEU A 198 10.87 11.19 10.14
CA LEU A 198 12.03 11.35 11.01
C LEU A 198 13.33 11.60 10.23
N GLY A 199 13.34 11.44 8.89
CA GLY A 199 14.54 11.52 8.07
C GLY A 199 15.56 10.44 8.41
N VAL A 200 15.09 9.24 8.76
CA VAL A 200 15.91 8.11 9.22
C VAL A 200 15.74 6.93 8.28
N ASP A 201 16.83 6.48 7.69
CA ASP A 201 16.88 5.24 6.92
C ASP A 201 16.87 4.04 7.88
N ARG A 202 15.78 3.27 7.90
CA ARG A 202 15.61 2.10 8.78
C ARG A 202 16.56 0.94 8.46
N GLU A 203 17.12 0.91 7.24
CA GLU A 203 18.06 -0.13 6.80
C GLU A 203 19.51 0.25 7.10
N ASN A 204 19.79 1.51 7.39
CA ASN A 204 21.12 1.98 7.75
C ASN A 204 21.38 1.76 9.25
N ILE A 205 22.25 0.80 9.57
CA ILE A 205 22.57 0.37 10.94
C ILE A 205 22.96 1.54 11.86
N SER A 206 23.62 2.57 11.33
CA SER A 206 24.11 3.70 12.12
C SER A 206 22.99 4.63 12.60
N VAL A 207 21.89 4.73 11.90
CA VAL A 207 20.77 5.62 12.22
C VAL A 207 19.46 4.89 12.53
N ALA A 208 19.35 3.59 12.21
CA ALA A 208 18.17 2.78 12.53
C ALA A 208 17.74 2.84 14.02
N PRO A 209 18.62 3.02 15.01
CA PRO A 209 18.22 3.21 16.41
C PRO A 209 17.39 4.49 16.65
N LEU A 210 17.42 5.46 15.73
CA LEU A 210 16.60 6.69 15.78
C LEU A 210 15.20 6.48 15.20
N TYR A 211 14.95 5.35 14.53
CA TYR A 211 13.65 5.00 13.98
C TYR A 211 12.70 4.66 15.12
N ASN A 212 11.65 5.46 15.29
CA ASN A 212 10.66 5.30 16.35
C ASN A 212 9.25 5.55 15.82
N GLU A 213 8.49 4.49 15.67
CA GLU A 213 7.10 4.56 15.18
C GLU A 213 6.13 5.22 16.18
N PHE A 214 6.52 5.32 17.46
CA PHE A 214 5.77 6.04 18.50
C PHE A 214 6.19 7.51 18.65
N HIS A 215 7.06 8.01 17.77
CA HIS A 215 7.44 9.42 17.80
C HIS A 215 6.21 10.30 17.57
N LEU A 216 6.06 11.35 18.39
CA LEU A 216 4.88 12.21 18.39
C LEU A 216 4.54 12.79 17.02
N ALA A 217 5.54 13.13 16.20
CA ALA A 217 5.32 13.60 14.83
C ALA A 217 4.63 12.56 13.95
N VAL A 218 5.02 11.28 14.08
CA VAL A 218 4.41 10.16 13.34
C VAL A 218 2.97 9.94 13.80
N LEU A 219 2.74 9.87 15.12
CA LEU A 219 1.41 9.68 15.67
C LEU A 219 0.45 10.83 15.31
N ARG A 220 0.93 12.07 15.29
CA ARG A 220 0.14 13.23 14.86
C ARG A 220 -0.23 13.17 13.36
N LEU A 221 0.68 12.71 12.50
CA LEU A 221 0.38 12.52 11.08
C LEU A 221 -0.66 11.41 10.88
N ILE A 222 -0.56 10.31 11.63
CA ILE A 222 -1.56 9.23 11.62
C ILE A 222 -2.93 9.79 12.07
N GLN A 223 -2.98 10.52 13.19
CA GLN A 223 -4.22 11.11 13.70
C GLN A 223 -4.84 12.05 12.66
N LYS A 224 -4.07 12.98 12.11
CA LYS A 224 -4.55 13.92 11.08
C LYS A 224 -5.10 13.20 9.85
N THR A 225 -4.44 12.10 9.45
CA THR A 225 -4.91 11.26 8.33
C THR A 225 -6.25 10.59 8.63
N ILE A 226 -6.43 10.10 9.87
CA ILE A 226 -7.70 9.50 10.32
C ILE A 226 -8.82 10.55 10.32
N GLU A 227 -8.56 11.74 10.85
CA GLU A 227 -9.51 12.85 10.86
C GLU A 227 -9.95 13.22 9.43
N ALA A 228 -8.98 13.39 8.52
CA ALA A 228 -9.26 13.71 7.11
C ALA A 228 -10.09 12.64 6.40
N ALA A 229 -9.81 11.36 6.65
CA ALA A 229 -10.57 10.25 6.09
C ALA A 229 -12.01 10.23 6.62
N ASN A 230 -12.19 10.45 7.92
CA ASN A 230 -13.50 10.51 8.57
C ASN A 230 -14.35 11.69 8.05
N ASP A 231 -13.76 12.87 7.90
CA ASP A 231 -14.44 14.06 7.38
C ASP A 231 -14.96 13.86 5.96
N GLN A 232 -14.21 13.16 5.12
CA GLN A 232 -14.63 12.81 3.75
C GLN A 232 -15.36 11.46 3.67
N LYS A 233 -15.54 10.76 4.79
CA LYS A 233 -16.22 9.45 4.89
C LYS A 233 -15.61 8.38 3.97
N ILE A 234 -14.30 8.42 3.75
CA ILE A 234 -13.59 7.40 3.02
C ILE A 234 -13.01 6.34 3.96
N PRO A 235 -12.94 5.07 3.55
CA PRO A 235 -12.32 4.02 4.35
C PRO A 235 -10.84 4.29 4.61
N ILE A 236 -10.38 3.91 5.82
CA ILE A 236 -8.97 4.01 6.22
C ILE A 236 -8.49 2.69 6.82
N SER A 237 -7.26 2.30 6.49
CA SER A 237 -6.57 1.12 7.00
C SER A 237 -5.11 1.42 7.33
N VAL A 238 -4.44 0.48 8.00
CA VAL A 238 -2.99 0.50 8.23
C VAL A 238 -2.39 -0.80 7.70
N CYS A 239 -1.31 -0.73 6.92
CA CYS A 239 -0.63 -1.89 6.35
C CYS A 239 0.88 -1.97 6.66
N GLY A 240 1.44 -1.00 7.38
CA GLY A 240 2.82 -1.05 7.85
C GLY A 240 3.00 -1.98 9.07
N GLU A 241 4.25 -2.10 9.53
CA GLU A 241 4.63 -3.00 10.64
C GLU A 241 3.90 -2.69 11.96
N MET A 242 3.47 -1.46 12.19
CA MET A 242 2.64 -1.10 13.36
C MET A 242 1.37 -1.95 13.44
N ALA A 243 0.81 -2.39 12.32
CA ALA A 243 -0.39 -3.22 12.29
C ALA A 243 -0.17 -4.66 12.84
N SER A 244 1.06 -5.10 13.02
CA SER A 244 1.43 -6.44 13.48
C SER A 244 1.96 -6.52 14.91
N LYS A 245 2.19 -5.36 15.56
CA LYS A 245 2.73 -5.25 16.91
C LYS A 245 1.63 -4.88 17.89
N THR A 246 1.47 -5.64 18.97
CA THR A 246 0.37 -5.49 19.93
C THR A 246 0.25 -4.07 20.47
N ASP A 247 1.36 -3.48 20.94
CA ASP A 247 1.34 -2.12 21.51
C ASP A 247 0.92 -1.07 20.48
N SER A 248 1.46 -1.18 19.26
CA SER A 248 1.12 -0.27 18.15
C SER A 248 -0.35 -0.43 17.72
N VAL A 249 -0.84 -1.66 17.67
CA VAL A 249 -2.24 -1.95 17.33
C VAL A 249 -3.20 -1.35 18.36
N MET A 250 -2.88 -1.42 19.65
CA MET A 250 -3.72 -0.80 20.71
C MET A 250 -3.80 0.72 20.53
N VAL A 251 -2.68 1.38 20.21
CA VAL A 251 -2.65 2.83 19.94
C VAL A 251 -3.46 3.16 18.68
N LEU A 252 -3.24 2.44 17.57
CA LEU A 252 -3.95 2.65 16.30
C LEU A 252 -5.47 2.42 16.44
N ALA A 253 -5.87 1.35 17.14
CA ALA A 253 -7.27 1.05 17.41
C ALA A 253 -7.92 2.11 18.30
N GLY A 254 -7.19 2.63 19.31
CA GLY A 254 -7.63 3.74 20.16
C GLY A 254 -7.79 5.07 19.40
N MET A 255 -6.97 5.31 18.38
CA MET A 255 -7.12 6.44 17.45
C MET A 255 -8.32 6.29 16.50
N GLY A 256 -8.95 5.10 16.42
CA GLY A 256 -10.11 4.89 15.55
C GLY A 256 -9.85 4.01 14.32
N ILE A 257 -8.66 3.48 14.12
CA ILE A 257 -8.41 2.50 13.05
C ILE A 257 -9.18 1.22 13.34
N ARG A 258 -9.84 0.68 12.31
CA ARG A 258 -10.62 -0.57 12.38
C ARG A 258 -10.16 -1.62 11.37
N ASN A 259 -9.33 -1.24 10.41
CA ASN A 259 -8.78 -2.12 9.39
C ASN A 259 -7.26 -2.17 9.52
N LEU A 260 -6.75 -3.35 9.88
CA LEU A 260 -5.32 -3.61 10.09
C LEU A 260 -4.87 -4.70 9.13
N SER A 261 -3.80 -4.48 8.39
CA SER A 261 -3.23 -5.44 7.45
C SER A 261 -1.81 -5.82 7.85
N MET A 262 -1.58 -7.12 8.01
CA MET A 262 -0.35 -7.68 8.54
C MET A 262 -0.02 -9.02 7.89
N GLY A 263 1.16 -9.57 8.16
CA GLY A 263 1.50 -10.93 7.72
C GLY A 263 0.44 -11.95 8.21
N PRO A 264 0.02 -12.92 7.37
CA PRO A 264 -1.08 -13.83 7.67
C PRO A 264 -1.02 -14.47 9.05
N ARG A 265 0.14 -14.99 9.44
CA ARG A 265 0.36 -15.69 10.73
C ARG A 265 0.20 -14.82 11.98
N ARG A 266 0.09 -13.49 11.83
CA ARG A 266 -0.13 -12.57 12.95
C ARG A 266 -1.60 -12.30 13.23
N ILE A 267 -2.50 -12.62 12.30
CA ILE A 267 -3.91 -12.23 12.34
C ILE A 267 -4.60 -12.79 13.58
N SER A 268 -4.53 -14.10 13.79
CA SER A 268 -5.19 -14.77 14.94
C SER A 268 -4.72 -14.21 16.26
N TYR A 269 -3.40 -14.01 16.43
CA TYR A 269 -2.81 -13.44 17.64
C TYR A 269 -3.29 -12.00 17.91
N ILE A 270 -3.34 -11.14 16.89
CA ILE A 270 -3.80 -9.76 17.06
C ILE A 270 -5.32 -9.71 17.33
N LYS A 271 -6.12 -10.53 16.65
CA LYS A 271 -7.56 -10.65 16.94
C LYS A 271 -7.82 -11.07 18.39
N GLU A 272 -7.08 -12.04 18.90
CA GLU A 272 -7.18 -12.48 20.30
C GLU A 272 -6.85 -11.35 21.28
N ASN A 273 -5.76 -10.63 21.08
CA ASN A 273 -5.39 -9.50 21.95
C ASN A 273 -6.45 -8.40 21.97
N LEU A 274 -7.00 -8.05 20.78
CA LEU A 274 -8.04 -7.02 20.69
C LEU A 274 -9.38 -7.44 21.29
N SER A 275 -9.70 -8.74 21.33
CA SER A 275 -10.95 -9.23 21.93
C SER A 275 -11.01 -9.08 23.46
N ASN A 276 -9.88 -8.88 24.11
CA ASN A 276 -9.73 -8.80 25.56
C ASN A 276 -9.60 -7.37 26.09
N ILE A 277 -9.79 -6.33 25.24
CA ILE A 277 -9.67 -4.93 25.62
C ILE A 277 -10.88 -4.12 25.14
N THR A 278 -11.33 -3.18 25.93
CA THR A 278 -12.46 -2.32 25.59
C THR A 278 -12.04 -1.11 24.75
N ILE A 279 -13.00 -0.50 24.07
CA ILE A 279 -12.75 0.73 23.29
C ILE A 279 -12.27 1.88 24.18
N ASP A 280 -12.82 2.02 25.37
CA ASP A 280 -12.44 3.09 26.31
C ASP A 280 -10.98 2.94 26.78
N GLU A 281 -10.54 1.69 27.05
CA GLU A 281 -9.14 1.40 27.38
C GLU A 281 -8.21 1.72 26.21
N LEU A 282 -8.59 1.35 24.99
CA LEU A 282 -7.81 1.66 23.79
C LEU A 282 -7.67 3.17 23.57
N GLN A 283 -8.78 3.94 23.77
CA GLN A 283 -8.76 5.40 23.68
C GLN A 283 -7.85 6.03 24.75
N ALA A 284 -7.87 5.50 25.98
CA ALA A 284 -6.97 5.96 27.04
C ALA A 284 -5.49 5.71 26.69
N ILE A 285 -5.17 4.54 26.10
CA ILE A 285 -3.82 4.21 25.64
C ILE A 285 -3.36 5.19 24.55
N SER A 286 -4.20 5.43 23.54
CA SER A 286 -3.85 6.36 22.44
C SER A 286 -3.71 7.80 22.92
N ALA A 287 -4.58 8.26 23.80
CA ALA A 287 -4.51 9.60 24.40
C ALA A 287 -3.19 9.79 25.19
N LYS A 288 -2.78 8.77 25.96
CA LYS A 288 -1.50 8.81 26.68
C LYS A 288 -0.32 8.89 25.71
N SER A 289 -0.34 8.14 24.61
CA SER A 289 0.73 8.13 23.60
C SER A 289 0.86 9.46 22.86
N LEU A 290 -0.26 10.17 22.63
CA LEU A 290 -0.29 11.49 21.99
C LEU A 290 0.10 12.64 22.94
N ASN A 291 -0.04 12.46 24.25
CA ASN A 291 0.22 13.48 25.28
C ASN A 291 1.56 13.30 26.00
N ASN A 292 2.27 12.18 25.80
CA ASN A 292 3.61 12.02 26.38
C ASN A 292 4.60 12.93 25.67
N LEU A 293 4.90 14.06 26.33
CA LEU A 293 6.06 14.95 26.09
C LEU A 293 7.24 14.46 26.91
#